data_3ee8c0fee05b27e01105bd35e6cc6bcd
#
_entry.id   3ee8c0fee05b27e01105bd35e6cc6bcd
#
_cell.length_a   1.000
_cell.length_b   1.000
_cell.length_c   1.000
_cell.angle_alpha   90.00
_cell.angle_beta   90.00
_cell.angle_gamma   90.00
#
_symmetry.space_group_name_H-M   'P 1'
#
loop_
_entity.id
_entity.type
_entity.pdbx_description
1 polymer ?
#
loop_
_entity_poly.entity_id
_entity_poly.type
_entity_poly.pdbx_seq_one_letter_code
_entity_poly.pdbx_strand_id
1 'polypeptide(L)'
;MLTTKFAKKRQSTLRCRSGCGIQQCFLRKHPTACERIPLRALRLLPKSEMLQTAECGASKSKTAPHEKYLEAFRIMLQTRIFEDKLASLYRGGLITGGVYLGKGQEAVSVACGLFLQPGDVFAPLIRDQAGRSAFGEPLVDVARTYLGSRSGPMRGRDGNIHRGCPSTGQLAMISHLGAMVSVVVGKLLAKRMKGEKGFVGLTTIGEGGMQTGATHEGMNIAAVERVPLVMVATNNHYAYSTPNDRQFGCEDLVDRAKGYGYEGSSVDGTDLAQCLEVIGGAIKHARAGRPPQLVVASTLRLAGHGEHDDASYVTDDIRREPFAQDVLQRTEQFILENELMDREGLQQMRAELAAEVDEAVSIAQQEDAPVGSEEDWCALSVRELVDQPVLK
;
A
#
# COMPACT_ATOMS: atom_id res chain seq x y z
N MET A 1 -22.58 -13.02 -51.57
CA MET A 1 -22.59 -12.23 -52.83
C MET A 1 -22.09 -10.84 -52.52
N LEU A 2 -21.14 -10.43 -53.27
CA LEU A 2 -20.38 -9.21 -53.55
C LEU A 2 -19.28 -8.96 -52.50
N THR A 3 -18.07 -9.46 -52.68
CA THR A 3 -16.92 -9.27 -53.65
C THR A 3 -16.55 -7.80 -53.84
N THR A 4 -15.37 -7.50 -53.38
CA THR A 4 -14.07 -7.22 -54.03
C THR A 4 -13.66 -5.75 -54.22
N LYS A 5 -12.36 -5.58 -53.92
CA LYS A 5 -11.30 -4.84 -54.66
C LYS A 5 -11.13 -3.34 -54.31
N PHE A 6 -10.00 -2.84 -54.14
CA PHE A 6 -8.69 -2.60 -54.75
C PHE A 6 -7.99 -1.51 -53.91
N ALA A 7 -6.78 -1.20 -53.88
CA ALA A 7 -5.56 -1.53 -54.61
C ALA A 7 -4.35 -0.89 -53.92
N LYS A 8 -3.21 -1.47 -54.19
CA LYS A 8 -1.84 -0.97 -53.96
C LYS A 8 -1.55 0.39 -54.64
N LYS A 9 -0.77 1.28 -53.97
CA LYS A 9 0.18 2.18 -54.68
C LYS A 9 1.30 2.61 -53.71
N ARG A 10 2.46 2.03 -53.98
CA ARG A 10 3.73 2.56 -54.53
C ARG A 10 4.52 3.49 -53.64
N GLN A 11 5.70 2.97 -53.31
CA GLN A 11 6.91 3.69 -52.86
C GLN A 11 7.31 4.80 -53.86
N SER A 12 7.78 5.89 -53.34
CA SER A 12 8.77 6.74 -54.04
C SER A 12 9.79 7.25 -53.05
N THR A 13 11.00 6.81 -53.28
CA THR A 13 12.29 7.31 -52.78
C THR A 13 12.52 8.74 -53.25
N LEU A 14 12.93 9.59 -52.31
CA LEU A 14 13.66 10.82 -52.68
C LEU A 14 14.89 10.98 -51.80
N ARG A 15 16.06 10.81 -52.45
CA ARG A 15 17.37 11.28 -52.00
C ARG A 15 17.38 12.79 -52.12
N CYS A 16 17.92 13.47 -51.15
CA CYS A 16 18.42 14.81 -51.36
C CYS A 16 19.82 15.00 -50.75
N ARG A 17 20.62 15.67 -51.51
CA ARG A 17 22.06 15.90 -51.39
C ARG A 17 22.36 17.01 -50.36
N SER A 18 23.49 16.84 -49.73
CA SER A 18 24.53 17.81 -49.31
C SER A 18 24.27 19.32 -49.44
N GLY A 19 24.64 20.06 -48.39
CA GLY A 19 25.48 21.22 -48.55
C GLY A 19 25.10 22.45 -47.70
N CYS A 20 26.11 23.02 -47.06
CA CYS A 20 26.21 24.38 -46.49
C CYS A 20 25.43 24.67 -45.21
N GLY A 21 25.96 24.95 -44.06
CA GLY A 21 27.06 25.85 -43.70
C GLY A 21 26.54 27.23 -43.36
N ILE A 22 26.52 27.62 -42.11
CA ILE A 22 26.81 28.98 -41.63
C ILE A 22 26.88 28.95 -40.08
N GLN A 23 28.00 29.42 -39.65
CA GLN A 23 28.52 29.70 -38.32
C GLN A 23 27.91 30.96 -37.69
N GLN A 24 28.27 31.07 -36.42
CA GLN A 24 28.36 32.28 -35.57
C GLN A 24 27.08 32.58 -34.77
N CYS A 25 27.14 32.95 -33.53
CA CYS A 25 28.15 33.32 -32.53
C CYS A 25 27.38 33.73 -31.27
N PHE A 26 27.75 33.32 -30.11
CA PHE A 26 27.90 34.24 -28.97
C PHE A 26 28.58 33.54 -27.79
N LEU A 27 29.88 33.88 -27.68
CA LEU A 27 30.70 33.61 -26.50
C LEU A 27 30.51 34.69 -25.45
N ARG A 28 30.37 34.31 -24.18
CA ARG A 28 30.98 35.00 -23.02
C ARG A 28 31.19 33.94 -21.93
N LYS A 29 32.43 33.52 -21.76
CA LYS A 29 33.50 33.76 -20.75
C LYS A 29 32.95 33.84 -19.29
N HIS A 30 33.33 32.89 -18.39
CA HIS A 30 34.57 32.86 -17.65
C HIS A 30 34.80 31.51 -16.92
N PRO A 31 36.03 31.20 -16.48
CA PRO A 31 36.59 29.88 -16.36
C PRO A 31 36.85 29.45 -14.90
N THR A 32 36.92 28.16 -14.62
CA THR A 32 37.94 27.60 -13.70
C THR A 32 38.05 26.09 -13.86
N ALA A 33 39.27 25.70 -14.16
CA ALA A 33 39.99 24.46 -13.89
C ALA A 33 39.18 23.17 -13.63
N CYS A 34 39.17 22.32 -14.65
CA CYS A 34 38.96 20.88 -14.51
C CYS A 34 40.29 20.18 -14.75
N GLU A 35 40.99 19.82 -13.67
CA GLU A 35 42.18 18.98 -13.72
C GLU A 35 41.79 17.57 -14.16
N ARG A 36 42.36 17.12 -15.25
CA ARG A 36 42.28 15.76 -15.77
C ARG A 36 43.15 14.84 -14.92
N ILE A 37 42.57 13.92 -14.20
CA ILE A 37 43.27 12.79 -13.57
C ILE A 37 43.52 11.72 -14.65
N PRO A 38 44.78 11.26 -14.86
CA PRO A 38 45.07 10.27 -15.89
C PRO A 38 44.65 8.87 -15.49
N LEU A 39 43.95 8.20 -16.40
CA LEU A 39 43.60 6.77 -16.38
C LEU A 39 44.87 5.90 -16.50
N ARG A 40 45.59 5.68 -15.41
CA ARG A 40 46.57 4.59 -15.26
C ARG A 40 46.87 4.36 -13.79
N ALA A 41 46.15 3.44 -13.15
CA ALA A 41 46.62 2.55 -12.07
C ALA A 41 45.43 1.77 -11.48
N LEU A 42 44.75 0.94 -12.27
CA LEU A 42 44.00 -0.19 -11.67
C LEU A 42 44.93 -1.41 -11.70
N ARG A 43 45.71 -1.60 -10.63
CA ARG A 43 46.34 -2.86 -10.34
C ARG A 43 45.28 -3.85 -9.87
N LEU A 44 45.19 -4.95 -10.58
CA LEU A 44 44.42 -6.14 -10.25
C LEU A 44 44.88 -6.66 -8.88
N LEU A 45 44.00 -6.64 -7.89
CA LEU A 45 44.15 -7.40 -6.65
C LEU A 45 43.58 -8.80 -6.87
N PRO A 46 44.18 -9.86 -6.28
CA PRO A 46 43.78 -11.24 -6.52
C PRO A 46 42.43 -11.55 -5.86
N LYS A 47 41.64 -12.38 -6.54
CA LYS A 47 40.27 -12.83 -6.19
C LYS A 47 40.11 -13.74 -4.97
N SER A 48 41.04 -13.77 -4.02
CA SER A 48 41.00 -14.71 -2.88
C SER A 48 40.62 -14.10 -1.52
N GLU A 49 40.22 -12.83 -1.44
CA GLU A 49 39.88 -12.20 -0.16
C GLU A 49 38.47 -11.54 -0.12
N MET A 50 37.55 -11.96 -0.96
CA MET A 50 36.17 -11.47 -0.94
C MET A 50 35.16 -12.59 -0.65
N LEU A 51 35.47 -13.46 0.30
CA LEU A 51 34.51 -14.38 0.90
C LEU A 51 34.74 -14.35 2.43
N GLN A 52 34.61 -13.19 3.03
CA GLN A 52 34.14 -13.12 4.41
C GLN A 52 32.64 -13.03 4.35
N THR A 53 32.02 -14.17 4.55
CA THR A 53 30.62 -14.30 4.92
C THR A 53 30.33 -13.29 6.03
N ALA A 54 29.54 -12.26 5.72
CA ALA A 54 28.84 -11.52 6.74
C ALA A 54 27.93 -12.55 7.42
N GLU A 55 28.40 -13.12 8.53
CA GLU A 55 27.53 -13.73 9.50
C GLU A 55 26.51 -12.65 9.85
N CYS A 56 25.28 -12.89 9.41
CA CYS A 56 24.12 -12.17 9.85
C CYS A 56 24.00 -12.45 11.34
N GLY A 57 24.72 -11.65 12.15
CA GLY A 57 24.52 -11.60 13.57
C GLY A 57 23.05 -11.24 13.76
N ALA A 58 22.28 -12.17 14.29
CA ALA A 58 20.93 -11.93 14.77
C ALA A 58 21.01 -10.77 15.76
N SER A 59 20.86 -9.55 15.26
CA SER A 59 20.63 -8.35 16.04
C SER A 59 19.37 -8.65 16.85
N LYS A 60 19.51 -8.75 18.18
CA LYS A 60 18.34 -8.78 19.07
C LYS A 60 17.49 -7.58 18.69
N SER A 61 16.38 -7.84 18.03
CA SER A 61 15.36 -6.85 17.67
C SER A 61 15.11 -6.02 18.92
N LYS A 62 15.27 -4.68 18.82
CA LYS A 62 14.76 -3.76 19.82
C LYS A 62 13.25 -3.80 19.65
N THR A 63 12.60 -4.71 20.39
CA THR A 63 11.15 -4.86 20.40
C THR A 63 10.50 -3.49 20.55
N ALA A 64 9.50 -3.22 19.71
CA ALA A 64 8.62 -2.07 19.89
C ALA A 64 8.17 -2.02 21.37
N PRO A 65 7.96 -0.85 21.98
CA PRO A 65 7.47 -0.77 23.35
C PRO A 65 6.27 -1.71 23.51
N HIS A 66 6.23 -2.49 24.58
CA HIS A 66 5.20 -3.52 24.81
C HIS A 66 3.78 -2.97 24.61
N GLU A 67 3.54 -1.72 25.02
CA GLU A 67 2.26 -1.05 24.83
C GLU A 67 1.86 -0.94 23.35
N LYS A 68 2.76 -0.55 22.47
CA LYS A 68 2.51 -0.46 21.03
C LYS A 68 2.27 -1.83 20.38
N TYR A 69 2.95 -2.85 20.88
CA TYR A 69 2.76 -4.22 20.40
C TYR A 69 1.36 -4.73 20.74
N LEU A 70 0.90 -4.52 21.99
CA LEU A 70 -0.44 -4.89 22.43
C LEU A 70 -1.52 -4.04 21.76
N GLU A 71 -1.28 -2.74 21.53
CA GLU A 71 -2.16 -1.87 20.75
C GLU A 71 -2.34 -2.38 19.32
N ALA A 72 -1.25 -2.71 18.64
CA ALA A 72 -1.27 -3.28 17.30
C ALA A 72 -2.03 -4.61 17.28
N PHE A 73 -1.76 -5.50 18.22
CA PHE A 73 -2.45 -6.78 18.33
C PHE A 73 -3.96 -6.60 18.57
N ARG A 74 -4.38 -5.68 19.45
CA ARG A 74 -5.79 -5.36 19.68
C ARG A 74 -6.49 -4.96 18.38
N ILE A 75 -5.88 -4.08 17.58
CA ILE A 75 -6.42 -3.62 16.30
C ILE A 75 -6.49 -4.77 15.28
N MET A 76 -5.46 -5.61 15.21
CA MET A 76 -5.44 -6.79 14.34
C MET A 76 -6.56 -7.77 14.70
N LEU A 77 -6.74 -8.04 15.99
CA LEU A 77 -7.77 -8.94 16.48
C LEU A 77 -9.19 -8.39 16.22
N GLN A 78 -9.42 -7.09 16.49
CA GLN A 78 -10.68 -6.42 16.17
C GLN A 78 -10.98 -6.53 14.66
N THR A 79 -9.97 -6.26 13.82
CA THR A 79 -10.11 -6.36 12.37
C THR A 79 -10.50 -7.77 11.93
N ARG A 80 -9.84 -8.80 12.45
CA ARG A 80 -10.15 -10.20 12.14
C ARG A 80 -11.59 -10.56 12.53
N ILE A 81 -12.02 -10.19 13.73
CA ILE A 81 -13.40 -10.45 14.22
C ILE A 81 -14.40 -9.73 13.30
N PHE A 82 -14.11 -8.47 12.94
CA PHE A 82 -14.99 -7.71 12.06
C PHE A 82 -15.04 -8.30 10.64
N GLU A 83 -13.91 -8.68 10.06
CA GLU A 83 -13.86 -9.31 8.73
C GLU A 83 -14.57 -10.67 8.70
N ASP A 84 -14.47 -11.47 9.76
CA ASP A 84 -15.24 -12.71 9.91
C ASP A 84 -16.74 -12.44 9.96
N LYS A 85 -17.15 -11.36 10.63
CA LYS A 85 -18.55 -10.91 10.65
C LYS A 85 -19.00 -10.46 9.26
N LEU A 86 -18.18 -9.68 8.52
CA LEU A 86 -18.48 -9.27 7.14
C LEU A 86 -18.65 -10.49 6.21
N ALA A 87 -17.76 -11.47 6.32
CA ALA A 87 -17.86 -12.71 5.55
C ALA A 87 -19.18 -13.44 5.83
N SER A 88 -19.58 -13.51 7.09
CA SER A 88 -20.89 -14.11 7.49
C SER A 88 -22.07 -13.34 6.92
N LEU A 89 -22.05 -12.01 7.01
CA LEU A 89 -23.11 -11.14 6.46
C LEU A 89 -23.19 -11.24 4.93
N TYR A 90 -22.06 -11.34 4.24
CA TYR A 90 -22.00 -11.55 2.81
C TYR A 90 -22.64 -12.89 2.40
N ARG A 91 -22.24 -13.99 3.05
CA ARG A 91 -22.86 -15.32 2.82
C ARG A 91 -24.33 -15.35 3.15
N GLY A 92 -24.77 -14.56 4.12
CA GLY A 92 -26.18 -14.35 4.46
C GLY A 92 -26.96 -13.45 3.49
N GLY A 93 -26.30 -12.90 2.43
CA GLY A 93 -26.93 -12.04 1.44
C GLY A 93 -27.24 -10.62 1.91
N LEU A 94 -26.68 -10.19 3.03
CA LEU A 94 -26.91 -8.84 3.61
C LEU A 94 -25.95 -7.79 3.04
N ILE A 95 -24.87 -8.21 2.37
CA ILE A 95 -23.92 -7.34 1.67
C ILE A 95 -24.03 -7.60 0.18
N THR A 96 -24.34 -6.55 -0.60
CA THR A 96 -24.53 -6.66 -2.05
C THR A 96 -23.20 -6.53 -2.82
N GLY A 97 -22.23 -5.79 -2.27
CA GLY A 97 -20.92 -5.58 -2.88
C GLY A 97 -19.94 -6.72 -2.64
N GLY A 98 -18.74 -6.62 -3.21
CA GLY A 98 -17.68 -7.59 -2.95
C GLY A 98 -17.07 -7.41 -1.55
N VAL A 99 -16.75 -8.51 -0.90
CA VAL A 99 -16.02 -8.54 0.39
C VAL A 99 -14.63 -9.12 0.14
N TYR A 100 -13.61 -8.42 0.59
CA TYR A 100 -12.21 -8.75 0.36
C TYR A 100 -11.45 -8.68 1.68
N LEU A 101 -11.16 -9.83 2.26
CA LEU A 101 -10.59 -9.93 3.60
C LEU A 101 -9.08 -9.72 3.61
N GLY A 102 -8.57 -9.05 4.64
CA GLY A 102 -7.14 -8.85 4.89
C GLY A 102 -6.50 -9.98 5.71
N LYS A 103 -7.16 -11.14 5.84
CA LYS A 103 -6.66 -12.27 6.63
C LYS A 103 -5.26 -12.70 6.23
N GLY A 104 -4.35 -12.73 7.22
CA GLY A 104 -2.94 -13.03 7.05
C GLY A 104 -2.06 -11.81 6.79
N GLN A 105 -2.65 -10.63 6.57
CA GLN A 105 -1.92 -9.38 6.25
C GLN A 105 -2.07 -8.32 7.34
N GLU A 106 -2.68 -8.65 8.47
CA GLU A 106 -3.06 -7.67 9.50
C GLU A 106 -1.84 -6.98 10.13
N ALA A 107 -0.71 -7.68 10.32
CA ALA A 107 0.49 -7.06 10.89
C ALA A 107 1.11 -6.02 9.95
N VAL A 108 1.16 -6.31 8.66
CA VAL A 108 1.61 -5.35 7.65
C VAL A 108 0.70 -4.14 7.63
N SER A 109 -0.61 -4.40 7.61
CA SER A 109 -1.64 -3.37 7.54
C SER A 109 -1.63 -2.46 8.76
N VAL A 110 -1.65 -3.01 9.98
CA VAL A 110 -1.66 -2.21 11.22
C VAL A 110 -0.40 -1.35 11.35
N ALA A 111 0.77 -1.88 10.98
CA ALA A 111 2.02 -1.14 11.01
C ALA A 111 2.01 0.07 10.07
N CYS A 112 1.29 -0.01 8.92
CA CYS A 112 1.13 1.11 8.01
C CYS A 112 0.37 2.29 8.63
N GLY A 113 -0.67 2.03 9.44
CA GLY A 113 -1.49 3.09 10.05
C GLY A 113 -0.92 3.63 11.36
N LEU A 114 -0.35 2.74 12.19
CA LEU A 114 -0.01 3.02 13.58
C LEU A 114 1.07 4.10 13.80
N PHE A 115 1.97 4.30 12.83
CA PHE A 115 3.06 5.28 12.90
C PHE A 115 2.79 6.58 12.12
N LEU A 116 1.65 6.66 11.45
CA LEU A 116 1.23 7.88 10.79
C LEU A 116 0.68 8.88 11.83
N GLN A 117 0.77 10.15 11.49
CA GLN A 117 0.41 11.26 12.38
C GLN A 117 -0.62 12.15 11.70
N PRO A 118 -1.37 12.97 12.45
CA PRO A 118 -2.22 14.00 11.87
C PRO A 118 -1.43 14.88 10.89
N GLY A 119 -1.98 15.06 9.70
CA GLY A 119 -1.32 15.78 8.61
C GLY A 119 -0.53 14.89 7.63
N ASP A 120 -0.34 13.62 7.91
CA ASP A 120 0.16 12.65 6.94
C ASP A 120 -0.90 12.29 5.89
N VAL A 121 -0.48 11.59 4.85
CA VAL A 121 -1.38 11.11 3.78
C VAL A 121 -1.33 9.59 3.78
N PHE A 122 -2.48 8.96 3.96
CA PHE A 122 -2.60 7.51 3.90
C PHE A 122 -3.50 7.06 2.76
N ALA A 123 -2.97 6.21 1.89
CA ALA A 123 -3.68 5.62 0.75
C ALA A 123 -3.67 4.08 0.87
N PRO A 124 -4.54 3.53 1.74
CA PRO A 124 -4.64 2.09 1.94
C PRO A 124 -5.38 1.42 0.80
N LEU A 125 -5.07 0.15 0.56
CA LEU A 125 -5.83 -0.73 -0.32
C LEU A 125 -7.05 -1.37 0.38
N ILE A 126 -7.69 -2.25 -0.36
CA ILE A 126 -8.92 -2.95 0.04
C ILE A 126 -8.74 -3.83 1.28
N ARG A 127 -7.55 -4.44 1.48
CA ARG A 127 -7.27 -5.37 2.57
C ARG A 127 -6.64 -4.73 3.81
N ASP A 128 -6.53 -3.40 3.81
CA ASP A 128 -5.82 -2.66 4.85
C ASP A 128 -6.75 -2.13 5.94
N GLN A 129 -7.76 -2.92 6.32
CA GLN A 129 -8.70 -2.49 7.38
C GLN A 129 -7.97 -2.24 8.71
N ALA A 130 -7.00 -3.08 9.10
CA ALA A 130 -6.24 -2.86 10.33
C ALA A 130 -5.47 -1.53 10.29
N GLY A 131 -4.86 -1.18 9.14
CA GLY A 131 -4.17 0.10 8.98
C GLY A 131 -5.13 1.30 8.98
N ARG A 132 -6.31 1.15 8.40
CA ARG A 132 -7.37 2.18 8.45
C ARG A 132 -7.83 2.43 9.87
N SER A 133 -8.11 1.38 10.63
CA SER A 133 -8.48 1.47 12.05
C SER A 133 -7.36 2.09 12.89
N ALA A 134 -6.11 1.69 12.67
CA ALA A 134 -4.94 2.27 13.33
C ALA A 134 -4.73 3.76 13.01
N PHE A 135 -5.14 4.21 11.82
CA PHE A 135 -5.11 5.61 11.41
C PHE A 135 -6.34 6.40 11.87
N GLY A 136 -7.28 5.75 12.58
CA GLY A 136 -8.44 6.38 13.22
C GLY A 136 -9.75 6.29 12.45
N GLU A 137 -9.91 5.36 11.50
CA GLU A 137 -11.21 5.11 10.85
C GLU A 137 -12.16 4.45 11.85
N PRO A 138 -13.36 5.03 12.12
CA PRO A 138 -14.33 4.45 13.03
C PRO A 138 -14.92 3.15 12.48
N LEU A 139 -14.97 2.09 13.28
CA LEU A 139 -15.48 0.79 12.86
C LEU A 139 -16.93 0.83 12.37
N VAL A 140 -17.76 1.67 12.99
CA VAL A 140 -19.16 1.87 12.57
C VAL A 140 -19.28 2.42 11.15
N ASP A 141 -18.34 3.29 10.70
CA ASP A 141 -18.35 3.84 9.35
C ASP A 141 -17.96 2.80 8.30
N VAL A 142 -17.12 1.84 8.70
CA VAL A 142 -16.82 0.67 7.89
C VAL A 142 -18.06 -0.20 7.72
N ALA A 143 -18.74 -0.53 8.82
CA ALA A 143 -19.99 -1.29 8.80
C ALA A 143 -21.06 -0.60 7.96
N ARG A 144 -21.25 0.71 8.14
CA ARG A 144 -22.17 1.54 7.35
C ARG A 144 -21.90 1.46 5.85
N THR A 145 -20.60 1.46 5.48
CA THR A 145 -20.21 1.38 4.07
C THR A 145 -20.60 0.03 3.47
N TYR A 146 -20.26 -1.08 4.14
CA TYR A 146 -20.58 -2.43 3.65
C TYR A 146 -22.06 -2.73 3.63
N LEU A 147 -22.83 -2.19 4.58
CA LEU A 147 -24.27 -2.39 4.70
C LEU A 147 -25.11 -1.35 3.93
N GLY A 148 -24.45 -0.40 3.24
CA GLY A 148 -25.14 0.56 2.39
C GLY A 148 -25.96 1.61 3.14
N SER A 149 -25.59 1.93 4.40
CA SER A 149 -26.29 2.95 5.19
C SER A 149 -26.12 4.35 4.60
N ARG A 150 -27.22 5.11 4.56
CA ARG A 150 -27.21 6.53 4.16
C ARG A 150 -26.43 7.43 5.13
N SER A 151 -26.26 6.98 6.40
CA SER A 151 -25.50 7.69 7.43
C SER A 151 -24.00 7.50 7.30
N GLY A 152 -23.53 6.55 6.48
CA GLY A 152 -22.12 6.27 6.30
C GLY A 152 -21.39 7.28 5.41
N PRO A 153 -20.06 7.23 5.39
CA PRO A 153 -19.23 8.19 4.64
C PRO A 153 -19.51 8.18 3.13
N MET A 154 -19.98 7.05 2.61
CA MET A 154 -20.36 6.91 1.19
C MET A 154 -21.87 7.10 0.95
N ARG A 155 -22.64 7.36 1.99
CA ARG A 155 -24.11 7.57 1.93
C ARG A 155 -24.84 6.44 1.20
N GLY A 156 -24.37 5.21 1.33
CA GLY A 156 -24.91 4.04 0.64
C GLY A 156 -24.71 4.02 -0.89
N ARG A 157 -23.88 4.93 -1.46
CA ARG A 157 -23.63 5.02 -2.91
C ARG A 157 -22.53 4.10 -3.41
N ASP A 158 -21.67 3.67 -2.54
CA ASP A 158 -20.63 2.66 -2.80
C ASP A 158 -20.65 1.63 -1.68
N GLY A 159 -20.62 0.38 -2.05
CA GLY A 159 -20.93 -0.72 -1.14
C GLY A 159 -19.77 -1.24 -0.31
N ASN A 160 -18.49 -0.91 -0.57
CA ASN A 160 -17.47 -1.62 0.19
C ASN A 160 -16.11 -0.95 0.38
N ILE A 161 -15.47 -0.34 -0.62
CA ILE A 161 -14.03 -0.07 -0.56
C ILE A 161 -13.60 1.35 -0.88
N HIS A 162 -14.37 2.09 -1.65
CA HIS A 162 -13.95 3.39 -2.17
C HIS A 162 -14.20 4.55 -1.20
N ARG A 163 -14.14 4.26 0.10
CA ARG A 163 -14.28 5.27 1.14
C ARG A 163 -12.95 5.89 1.53
N GLY A 164 -12.99 7.14 1.94
CA GLY A 164 -11.85 7.88 2.46
C GLY A 164 -12.33 9.01 3.36
N CYS A 165 -11.40 9.60 4.09
CA CYS A 165 -11.65 10.76 4.95
C CYS A 165 -10.58 11.83 4.66
N PRO A 166 -10.84 12.76 3.71
CA PRO A 166 -9.85 13.77 3.34
C PRO A 166 -9.39 14.66 4.49
N SER A 167 -10.26 14.91 5.48
CA SER A 167 -9.94 15.72 6.66
C SER A 167 -8.89 15.10 7.57
N THR A 168 -8.84 13.77 7.64
CA THR A 168 -7.80 13.04 8.38
C THR A 168 -6.56 12.76 7.55
N GLY A 169 -6.63 12.92 6.21
CA GLY A 169 -5.56 12.56 5.30
C GLY A 169 -5.69 11.15 4.70
N GLN A 170 -6.75 10.40 5.05
CA GLN A 170 -7.03 9.10 4.47
C GLN A 170 -7.68 9.27 3.08
N LEU A 171 -6.98 8.80 2.06
CA LEU A 171 -7.48 8.85 0.68
C LEU A 171 -8.41 7.65 0.41
N ALA A 172 -9.42 7.91 -0.41
CA ALA A 172 -10.26 6.83 -0.93
C ALA A 172 -9.44 5.93 -1.86
N MET A 173 -9.57 4.61 -1.68
CA MET A 173 -9.03 3.66 -2.64
C MET A 173 -9.73 3.83 -3.99
N ILE A 174 -9.00 3.59 -5.06
CA ILE A 174 -9.54 3.49 -6.42
C ILE A 174 -9.23 2.13 -7.01
N SER A 175 -10.10 1.61 -7.87
CA SER A 175 -9.97 0.26 -8.45
C SER A 175 -8.85 0.13 -9.48
N HIS A 176 -8.27 1.23 -9.96
CA HIS A 176 -7.13 1.24 -10.86
C HIS A 176 -5.85 0.95 -10.08
N LEU A 177 -5.42 -0.32 -10.10
CA LEU A 177 -4.23 -0.77 -9.38
C LEU A 177 -3.00 0.07 -9.75
N GLY A 178 -2.22 0.46 -8.74
CA GLY A 178 -1.02 1.28 -8.90
C GLY A 178 -1.25 2.78 -9.02
N ALA A 179 -2.44 3.25 -9.42
CA ALA A 179 -2.71 4.67 -9.62
C ALA A 179 -2.61 5.50 -8.32
N MET A 180 -2.86 4.89 -7.15
CA MET A 180 -2.75 5.59 -5.88
C MET A 180 -1.34 6.07 -5.57
N VAL A 181 -0.30 5.45 -6.13
CA VAL A 181 1.09 5.92 -5.98
C VAL A 181 1.20 7.36 -6.49
N SER A 182 0.77 7.62 -7.73
CA SER A 182 0.78 8.96 -8.34
C SER A 182 -0.15 9.94 -7.61
N VAL A 183 -1.30 9.49 -7.11
CA VAL A 183 -2.23 10.33 -6.33
C VAL A 183 -1.58 10.81 -5.03
N VAL A 184 -0.92 9.91 -4.30
CA VAL A 184 -0.19 10.29 -3.07
C VAL A 184 0.95 11.25 -3.40
N VAL A 185 1.73 10.98 -4.44
CA VAL A 185 2.81 11.88 -4.89
C VAL A 185 2.27 13.28 -5.17
N GLY A 186 1.17 13.39 -5.92
CA GLY A 186 0.52 14.67 -6.20
C GLY A 186 0.06 15.40 -4.93
N LYS A 187 -0.49 14.66 -3.95
CA LYS A 187 -0.89 15.23 -2.65
C LYS A 187 0.32 15.75 -1.86
N LEU A 188 1.43 14.99 -1.84
CA LEU A 188 2.67 15.40 -1.18
C LEU A 188 3.30 16.62 -1.83
N LEU A 189 3.28 16.69 -3.17
CA LEU A 189 3.73 17.88 -3.92
C LEU A 189 2.88 19.10 -3.58
N ALA A 190 1.55 18.96 -3.54
CA ALA A 190 0.66 20.03 -3.17
C ALA A 190 0.91 20.55 -1.74
N LYS A 191 1.15 19.65 -0.77
CA LYS A 191 1.53 20.03 0.60
C LYS A 191 2.85 20.80 0.62
N ARG A 192 3.86 20.33 -0.11
CA ARG A 192 5.16 21.02 -0.25
C ARG A 192 4.99 22.41 -0.87
N MET A 193 4.18 22.56 -1.92
CA MET A 193 3.89 23.85 -2.58
C MET A 193 3.17 24.83 -1.64
N LYS A 194 2.36 24.32 -0.70
CA LYS A 194 1.74 25.12 0.36
C LYS A 194 2.69 25.46 1.52
N GLY A 195 3.96 25.01 1.47
CA GLY A 195 4.94 25.25 2.53
C GLY A 195 4.78 24.38 3.77
N GLU A 196 3.92 23.34 3.73
CA GLU A 196 3.77 22.39 4.81
C GLU A 196 5.07 21.56 4.98
N LYS A 197 5.35 21.13 6.21
CA LYS A 197 6.57 20.37 6.57
C LYS A 197 6.25 19.21 7.50
N GLY A 198 7.15 18.23 7.58
CA GLY A 198 7.08 17.13 8.55
C GLY A 198 6.04 16.05 8.21
N PHE A 199 5.36 16.16 7.08
CA PHE A 199 4.40 15.16 6.60
C PHE A 199 5.08 13.99 5.90
N VAL A 200 4.38 12.86 5.83
CA VAL A 200 4.74 11.67 5.06
C VAL A 200 3.51 11.22 4.27
N GLY A 201 3.72 10.61 3.13
CA GLY A 201 2.70 9.85 2.44
C GLY A 201 3.00 8.36 2.52
N LEU A 202 2.01 7.55 2.85
CA LEU A 202 2.10 6.11 2.76
C LEU A 202 1.02 5.56 1.83
N THR A 203 1.42 4.69 0.93
CA THR A 203 0.49 3.91 0.10
C THR A 203 0.84 2.44 0.19
N THR A 204 -0.18 1.61 0.24
CA THR A 204 -0.03 0.17 0.17
C THR A 204 -0.31 -0.32 -1.25
N ILE A 205 0.28 -1.43 -1.63
CA ILE A 205 0.10 -2.05 -2.94
C ILE A 205 0.30 -3.56 -2.83
N GLY A 206 -0.45 -4.34 -3.61
CA GLY A 206 -0.15 -5.76 -3.77
C GLY A 206 0.93 -6.00 -4.84
N GLU A 207 1.56 -7.16 -4.81
CA GLU A 207 2.60 -7.54 -5.77
C GLU A 207 2.09 -7.47 -7.22
N GLY A 208 0.83 -7.86 -7.47
CA GLY A 208 0.21 -7.71 -8.79
C GLY A 208 0.05 -6.27 -9.23
N GLY A 209 -0.29 -5.36 -8.30
CA GLY A 209 -0.38 -3.93 -8.56
C GLY A 209 0.96 -3.30 -8.92
N MET A 210 2.05 -3.83 -8.40
CA MET A 210 3.42 -3.38 -8.74
C MET A 210 3.82 -3.66 -10.19
N GLN A 211 3.06 -4.46 -10.94
CA GLN A 211 3.33 -4.76 -12.36
C GLN A 211 2.68 -3.74 -13.30
N THR A 212 1.88 -2.82 -12.80
CA THR A 212 1.15 -1.84 -13.63
C THR A 212 2.05 -0.66 -14.04
N GLY A 213 1.83 -0.12 -15.24
CA GLY A 213 2.53 1.10 -15.70
C GLY A 213 2.35 2.27 -14.74
N ALA A 214 1.16 2.44 -14.17
CA ALA A 214 0.85 3.50 -13.21
C ALA A 214 1.76 3.46 -11.97
N THR A 215 2.10 2.26 -11.47
CA THR A 215 3.06 2.11 -10.37
C THR A 215 4.45 2.57 -10.78
N HIS A 216 4.92 2.13 -11.94
CA HIS A 216 6.25 2.48 -12.45
C HIS A 216 6.41 3.99 -12.64
N GLU A 217 5.41 4.65 -13.21
CA GLU A 217 5.38 6.10 -13.39
C GLU A 217 5.34 6.83 -12.05
N GLY A 218 4.48 6.37 -11.12
CA GLY A 218 4.35 6.92 -9.78
C GLY A 218 5.65 6.78 -8.95
N MET A 219 6.32 5.65 -9.03
CA MET A 219 7.62 5.44 -8.37
C MET A 219 8.68 6.38 -8.94
N ASN A 220 8.76 6.51 -10.25
CA ASN A 220 9.75 7.36 -10.89
C ASN A 220 9.56 8.83 -10.50
N ILE A 221 8.35 9.36 -10.59
CA ILE A 221 8.09 10.77 -10.21
C ILE A 221 8.35 11.02 -8.72
N ALA A 222 8.02 10.06 -7.84
CA ALA A 222 8.29 10.19 -6.41
C ALA A 222 9.79 10.33 -6.11
N ALA A 223 10.63 9.56 -6.80
CA ALA A 223 12.10 9.63 -6.66
C ALA A 223 12.69 10.92 -7.24
N VAL A 224 12.27 11.30 -8.46
CA VAL A 224 12.71 12.54 -9.12
C VAL A 224 12.38 13.76 -8.27
N GLU A 225 11.18 13.82 -7.76
CA GLU A 225 10.67 14.91 -6.91
C GLU A 225 11.11 14.81 -5.45
N ARG A 226 11.71 13.69 -5.03
CA ARG A 226 12.16 13.44 -3.66
C ARG A 226 11.06 13.74 -2.64
N VAL A 227 9.87 13.21 -2.89
CA VAL A 227 8.76 13.34 -1.93
C VAL A 227 8.91 12.31 -0.80
N PRO A 228 8.47 12.63 0.43
CA PRO A 228 8.57 11.72 1.57
C PRO A 228 7.51 10.59 1.46
N LEU A 229 7.70 9.69 0.51
CA LEU A 229 6.80 8.58 0.22
C LEU A 229 7.32 7.28 0.85
N VAL A 230 6.42 6.56 1.49
CA VAL A 230 6.59 5.15 1.85
C VAL A 230 5.62 4.32 1.02
N MET A 231 6.13 3.36 0.28
CA MET A 231 5.34 2.38 -0.45
C MET A 231 5.52 1.02 0.21
N VAL A 232 4.44 0.43 0.70
CA VAL A 232 4.43 -0.90 1.31
C VAL A 232 3.78 -1.87 0.34
N ALA A 233 4.59 -2.77 -0.22
CA ALA A 233 4.13 -3.81 -1.13
C ALA A 233 3.88 -5.10 -0.34
N THR A 234 2.63 -5.53 -0.26
CA THR A 234 2.30 -6.83 0.32
C THR A 234 2.41 -7.90 -0.76
N ASN A 235 3.48 -8.68 -0.70
CA ASN A 235 3.64 -9.87 -1.52
C ASN A 235 2.91 -11.04 -0.85
N ASN A 236 1.66 -11.24 -1.25
CA ASN A 236 0.84 -12.33 -0.75
C ASN A 236 0.84 -13.55 -1.69
N HIS A 237 1.80 -13.60 -2.61
CA HIS A 237 2.13 -14.65 -3.56
C HIS A 237 1.12 -14.89 -4.70
N TYR A 238 -0.05 -14.21 -4.69
CA TYR A 238 -1.08 -14.39 -5.72
C TYR A 238 -1.77 -13.09 -6.09
N ALA A 239 -1.58 -12.63 -7.33
CA ALA A 239 -2.45 -11.62 -7.92
C ALA A 239 -3.72 -12.30 -8.43
N TYR A 240 -4.79 -12.27 -7.65
CA TYR A 240 -5.97 -13.14 -7.78
C TYR A 240 -5.50 -14.61 -7.70
N SER A 241 -5.47 -15.34 -8.84
CA SER A 241 -4.97 -16.71 -8.97
C SER A 241 -3.61 -16.81 -9.66
N THR A 242 -2.99 -15.68 -10.04
CA THR A 242 -1.70 -15.67 -10.74
C THR A 242 -0.54 -15.70 -9.75
N PRO A 243 0.30 -16.76 -9.73
CA PRO A 243 1.42 -16.86 -8.80
C PRO A 243 2.58 -15.94 -9.19
N ASN A 244 3.51 -15.70 -8.25
CA ASN A 244 4.62 -14.77 -8.41
C ASN A 244 5.51 -15.03 -9.63
N ASP A 245 5.79 -16.29 -9.97
CA ASP A 245 6.60 -16.69 -11.13
C ASP A 245 6.00 -16.27 -12.48
N ARG A 246 4.73 -15.87 -12.49
CA ARG A 246 4.01 -15.34 -13.66
C ARG A 246 3.79 -13.83 -13.60
N GLN A 247 4.28 -13.16 -12.56
CA GLN A 247 4.06 -11.73 -12.38
C GLN A 247 5.31 -10.90 -12.61
N PHE A 248 6.47 -11.33 -12.16
CA PHE A 248 7.72 -10.58 -12.26
C PHE A 248 8.93 -11.51 -12.42
N GLY A 249 10.00 -10.97 -13.03
CA GLY A 249 11.22 -11.72 -13.34
C GLY A 249 12.41 -11.40 -12.45
N CYS A 250 12.31 -10.49 -11.47
CA CYS A 250 13.34 -10.28 -10.46
C CYS A 250 13.24 -11.37 -9.38
N GLU A 251 14.37 -11.67 -8.73
CA GLU A 251 14.40 -12.66 -7.66
C GLU A 251 13.59 -12.19 -6.43
N ASP A 252 13.83 -10.95 -5.99
CA ASP A 252 13.04 -10.31 -4.95
C ASP A 252 12.41 -9.01 -5.48
N LEU A 253 11.16 -8.77 -5.12
CA LEU A 253 10.43 -7.58 -5.55
C LEU A 253 11.06 -6.29 -4.99
N VAL A 254 11.78 -6.35 -3.87
CA VAL A 254 12.50 -5.21 -3.28
C VAL A 254 13.66 -4.72 -4.14
N ASP A 255 14.20 -5.55 -5.03
CA ASP A 255 15.28 -5.17 -5.95
C ASP A 255 14.90 -3.99 -6.85
N ARG A 256 13.61 -3.80 -7.08
CA ARG A 256 13.08 -2.66 -7.83
C ARG A 256 13.38 -1.32 -7.17
N ALA A 257 13.52 -1.29 -5.84
CA ALA A 257 13.85 -0.07 -5.11
C ALA A 257 15.09 0.61 -5.68
N LYS A 258 16.15 -0.16 -5.90
CA LYS A 258 17.41 0.33 -6.44
C LYS A 258 17.26 0.95 -7.84
N GLY A 259 16.43 0.34 -8.69
CA GLY A 259 16.19 0.83 -10.05
C GLY A 259 15.50 2.19 -10.12
N TYR A 260 14.74 2.56 -9.08
CA TYR A 260 14.05 3.84 -8.96
C TYR A 260 14.71 4.84 -8.02
N GLY A 261 15.81 4.47 -7.35
CA GLY A 261 16.45 5.33 -6.35
C GLY A 261 15.70 5.40 -5.02
N TYR A 262 14.97 4.36 -4.70
CA TYR A 262 14.35 4.14 -3.38
C TYR A 262 15.32 3.43 -2.44
N GLU A 263 15.11 3.60 -1.14
CA GLU A 263 15.65 2.68 -0.15
C GLU A 263 14.67 1.51 0.00
N GLY A 264 15.16 0.28 -0.16
CA GLY A 264 14.37 -0.95 -0.12
C GLY A 264 14.60 -1.73 1.17
N SER A 265 13.53 -2.35 1.69
CA SER A 265 13.58 -3.29 2.83
C SER A 265 12.58 -4.41 2.62
N SER A 266 12.97 -5.64 2.96
CA SER A 266 12.07 -6.80 3.00
C SER A 266 11.72 -7.11 4.46
N VAL A 267 10.52 -7.63 4.69
CA VAL A 267 10.04 -8.00 6.03
C VAL A 267 9.18 -9.26 5.97
N ASP A 268 9.26 -10.09 7.01
CA ASP A 268 8.32 -11.18 7.25
C ASP A 268 6.98 -10.61 7.70
N GLY A 269 5.99 -10.62 6.79
CA GLY A 269 4.63 -10.09 7.05
C GLY A 269 3.83 -10.91 8.06
N THR A 270 4.33 -12.07 8.48
CA THR A 270 3.73 -12.90 9.54
C THR A 270 4.31 -12.61 10.93
N ASP A 271 5.27 -11.68 11.03
CA ASP A 271 5.91 -11.25 12.28
C ASP A 271 5.55 -9.81 12.61
N LEU A 272 4.69 -9.62 13.61
CA LEU A 272 4.23 -8.29 14.02
C LEU A 272 5.39 -7.39 14.48
N ALA A 273 6.35 -7.91 15.24
CA ALA A 273 7.46 -7.10 15.74
C ALA A 273 8.34 -6.58 14.60
N GLN A 274 8.65 -7.42 13.63
CA GLN A 274 9.40 -7.02 12.43
C GLN A 274 8.61 -6.02 11.58
N CYS A 275 7.30 -6.22 11.38
CA CYS A 275 6.46 -5.28 10.65
C CYS A 275 6.46 -3.89 11.31
N LEU A 276 6.30 -3.82 12.63
CA LEU A 276 6.33 -2.55 13.37
C LEU A 276 7.71 -1.87 13.28
N GLU A 277 8.81 -2.62 13.39
CA GLU A 277 10.16 -2.08 13.28
C GLU A 277 10.47 -1.54 11.89
N VAL A 278 10.27 -2.37 10.85
CA VAL A 278 10.67 -2.04 9.48
C VAL A 278 9.80 -0.96 8.88
N ILE A 279 8.46 -1.08 8.99
CA ILE A 279 7.53 -0.09 8.42
C ILE A 279 7.60 1.22 9.22
N GLY A 280 7.63 1.14 10.55
CA GLY A 280 7.82 2.32 11.40
C GLY A 280 9.16 3.03 11.13
N GLY A 281 10.22 2.26 10.89
CA GLY A 281 11.53 2.76 10.46
C GLY A 281 11.48 3.48 9.11
N ALA A 282 10.82 2.90 8.12
CA ALA A 282 10.63 3.50 6.80
C ALA A 282 9.86 4.84 6.87
N ILE A 283 8.78 4.90 7.66
CA ILE A 283 8.03 6.14 7.90
C ILE A 283 8.93 7.20 8.56
N LYS A 284 9.73 6.82 9.57
CA LYS A 284 10.69 7.73 10.22
C LYS A 284 11.75 8.23 9.24
N HIS A 285 12.29 7.36 8.38
CA HIS A 285 13.27 7.72 7.36
C HIS A 285 12.69 8.70 6.33
N ALA A 286 11.51 8.41 5.80
CA ALA A 286 10.84 9.32 4.86
C ALA A 286 10.58 10.69 5.48
N ARG A 287 10.11 10.73 6.75
CA ARG A 287 9.89 11.98 7.50
C ARG A 287 11.17 12.78 7.73
N ALA A 288 12.31 12.10 7.87
CA ALA A 288 13.63 12.71 7.99
C ALA A 288 14.20 13.20 6.64
N GLY A 289 13.46 13.09 5.53
CA GLY A 289 13.88 13.57 4.22
C GLY A 289 14.84 12.62 3.47
N ARG A 290 14.93 11.35 3.89
CA ARG A 290 15.64 10.31 3.13
C ARG A 290 14.90 10.01 1.81
N PRO A 291 15.52 9.30 0.84
CA PRO A 291 14.85 8.87 -0.38
C PRO A 291 13.50 8.17 -0.11
N PRO A 292 12.59 8.14 -1.08
CA PRO A 292 11.38 7.35 -0.93
C PRO A 292 11.69 5.91 -0.50
N GLN A 293 10.81 5.30 0.28
CA GLN A 293 11.02 3.98 0.87
C GLN A 293 10.12 2.95 0.17
N LEU A 294 10.68 1.79 -0.15
CA LEU A 294 9.92 0.60 -0.57
C LEU A 294 10.09 -0.50 0.48
N VAL A 295 9.00 -0.88 1.13
CA VAL A 295 8.98 -2.06 2.00
C VAL A 295 8.23 -3.17 1.28
N VAL A 296 8.82 -4.35 1.16
CA VAL A 296 8.17 -5.54 0.63
C VAL A 296 7.92 -6.51 1.79
N ALA A 297 6.66 -6.76 2.08
CA ALA A 297 6.24 -7.67 3.14
C ALA A 297 5.77 -8.99 2.52
N SER A 298 6.39 -10.10 2.89
CA SER A 298 6.02 -11.44 2.43
C SER A 298 5.07 -12.10 3.41
N THR A 299 3.90 -12.52 2.93
CA THR A 299 2.89 -13.26 3.70
C THR A 299 2.00 -14.04 2.74
N LEU A 300 1.16 -14.94 3.21
CA LEU A 300 0.12 -15.56 2.39
C LEU A 300 -1.24 -14.92 2.69
N ARG A 301 -2.01 -14.66 1.64
CA ARG A 301 -3.44 -14.38 1.80
C ARG A 301 -4.15 -15.65 2.26
N LEU A 302 -4.65 -15.66 3.50
CA LEU A 302 -5.29 -16.83 4.12
C LEU A 302 -6.77 -17.03 3.68
N ALA A 303 -7.32 -16.09 2.93
CA ALA A 303 -8.65 -16.16 2.32
C ALA A 303 -8.56 -16.14 0.79
N GLY A 304 -9.69 -16.31 0.09
CA GLY A 304 -9.77 -16.11 -1.35
C GLY A 304 -9.50 -14.67 -1.78
N HIS A 305 -9.47 -14.42 -3.08
CA HIS A 305 -9.34 -13.05 -3.58
C HIS A 305 -10.49 -12.16 -3.10
N GLY A 306 -11.70 -12.66 -3.17
CA GLY A 306 -12.88 -12.11 -2.51
C GLY A 306 -13.62 -13.25 -1.82
N GLU A 307 -14.66 -12.96 -1.05
CA GLU A 307 -15.40 -13.98 -0.30
C GLU A 307 -16.13 -15.02 -1.19
N HIS A 308 -16.26 -14.70 -2.47
CA HIS A 308 -16.79 -15.63 -3.51
C HIS A 308 -15.73 -16.61 -4.07
N ASP A 309 -14.47 -16.45 -3.68
CA ASP A 309 -13.32 -17.21 -4.21
C ASP A 309 -12.87 -18.25 -3.17
N ASP A 310 -12.82 -19.51 -3.55
CA ASP A 310 -12.45 -20.65 -2.69
C ASP A 310 -10.94 -20.83 -2.49
N ALA A 311 -10.13 -20.04 -3.21
CA ALA A 311 -8.66 -20.16 -3.22
C ALA A 311 -8.13 -21.56 -3.54
N SER A 312 -8.83 -22.34 -4.34
CA SER A 312 -8.44 -23.72 -4.72
C SER A 312 -7.13 -23.79 -5.52
N TYR A 313 -6.68 -22.66 -6.08
CA TYR A 313 -5.40 -22.52 -6.77
C TYR A 313 -4.18 -22.45 -5.81
N VAL A 314 -4.39 -22.23 -4.52
CA VAL A 314 -3.32 -22.23 -3.51
C VAL A 314 -3.09 -23.68 -3.07
N THR A 315 -1.95 -24.24 -3.44
CA THR A 315 -1.62 -25.64 -3.14
C THR A 315 -1.30 -25.85 -1.64
N ASP A 316 -1.42 -27.09 -1.20
CA ASP A 316 -1.05 -27.47 0.18
C ASP A 316 0.43 -27.23 0.49
N ASP A 317 1.31 -27.33 -0.51
CA ASP A 317 2.73 -27.03 -0.33
C ASP A 317 2.96 -25.56 0.01
N ILE A 318 2.31 -24.66 -0.72
CA ILE A 318 2.34 -23.22 -0.45
C ILE A 318 1.76 -22.89 0.95
N ARG A 319 0.71 -23.61 1.37
CA ARG A 319 0.09 -23.42 2.71
C ARG A 319 0.99 -23.87 3.86
N ARG A 320 2.03 -24.67 3.60
CA ARG A 320 3.02 -25.11 4.60
C ARG A 320 4.25 -24.22 4.69
N GLU A 321 4.40 -23.28 3.76
CA GLU A 321 5.55 -22.37 3.76
C GLU A 321 5.53 -21.43 4.99
N PRO A 322 6.69 -20.97 5.46
CA PRO A 322 6.78 -20.09 6.63
C PRO A 322 5.95 -18.80 6.50
N PHE A 323 5.88 -18.23 5.30
CA PHE A 323 5.09 -17.04 5.03
C PHE A 323 3.57 -17.28 5.03
N ALA A 324 3.12 -18.52 5.17
CA ALA A 324 1.71 -18.89 5.24
C ALA A 324 1.17 -19.02 6.68
N GLN A 325 1.99 -18.72 7.68
CA GLN A 325 1.56 -18.74 9.07
C GLN A 325 0.50 -17.66 9.35
N ASP A 326 -0.49 -17.99 10.18
CA ASP A 326 -1.46 -17.00 10.64
C ASP A 326 -0.80 -16.05 11.65
N VAL A 327 -0.65 -14.81 11.23
CA VAL A 327 0.01 -13.77 12.02
C VAL A 327 -0.67 -13.52 13.38
N LEU A 328 -2.00 -13.69 13.49
CA LEU A 328 -2.67 -13.56 14.77
C LEU A 328 -2.32 -14.67 15.73
N GLN A 329 -2.31 -15.94 15.27
CA GLN A 329 -1.91 -17.08 16.09
C GLN A 329 -0.46 -16.95 16.56
N ARG A 330 0.44 -16.56 15.64
CA ARG A 330 1.85 -16.32 15.96
C ARG A 330 2.02 -15.21 16.98
N THR A 331 1.24 -14.12 16.86
CA THR A 331 1.27 -12.99 17.79
C THR A 331 0.71 -13.36 19.16
N GLU A 332 -0.40 -14.10 19.23
CA GLU A 332 -0.96 -14.63 20.49
C GLU A 332 0.04 -15.51 21.22
N GLN A 333 0.71 -16.43 20.50
CA GLN A 333 1.73 -17.27 21.07
C GLN A 333 2.88 -16.43 21.64
N PHE A 334 3.39 -15.45 20.91
CA PHE A 334 4.44 -14.54 21.36
C PHE A 334 4.02 -13.77 22.64
N ILE A 335 2.79 -13.27 22.70
CA ILE A 335 2.25 -12.54 23.87
C ILE A 335 2.27 -13.43 25.12
N LEU A 336 1.84 -14.70 24.98
CA LEU A 336 1.81 -15.64 26.08
C LEU A 336 3.22 -16.08 26.52
N GLU A 337 4.10 -16.38 25.56
CA GLU A 337 5.49 -16.82 25.85
C GLU A 337 6.34 -15.72 26.50
N ASN A 338 6.02 -14.45 26.23
CA ASN A 338 6.73 -13.31 26.82
C ASN A 338 5.97 -12.65 27.97
N GLU A 339 4.90 -13.31 28.47
CA GLU A 339 4.12 -12.87 29.63
C GLU A 339 3.57 -11.43 29.49
N LEU A 340 3.31 -10.97 28.24
CA LEU A 340 2.76 -9.64 27.99
C LEU A 340 1.28 -9.55 28.38
N MET A 341 0.58 -10.68 28.35
CA MET A 341 -0.80 -10.87 28.77
C MET A 341 -1.02 -12.37 29.04
N ASP A 342 -1.88 -12.70 29.98
CA ASP A 342 -2.27 -14.07 30.23
C ASP A 342 -3.45 -14.53 29.35
N ARG A 343 -3.81 -15.80 29.46
CA ARG A 343 -4.90 -16.38 28.67
C ARG A 343 -6.26 -15.76 29.00
N GLU A 344 -6.49 -15.40 30.26
CA GLU A 344 -7.74 -14.79 30.71
C GLU A 344 -7.88 -13.38 30.12
N GLY A 345 -6.82 -12.57 30.14
CA GLY A 345 -6.76 -11.25 29.51
C GLY A 345 -6.97 -11.31 27.99
N LEU A 346 -6.42 -12.31 27.30
CA LEU A 346 -6.67 -12.52 25.87
C LEU A 346 -8.13 -12.87 25.59
N GLN A 347 -8.74 -13.73 26.42
CA GLN A 347 -10.17 -14.09 26.28
C GLN A 347 -11.07 -12.88 26.54
N GLN A 348 -10.77 -12.12 27.58
CA GLN A 348 -11.51 -10.88 27.88
C GLN A 348 -11.40 -9.88 26.72
N MET A 349 -10.19 -9.61 26.22
CA MET A 349 -9.98 -8.72 25.07
C MET A 349 -10.80 -9.17 23.86
N ARG A 350 -10.81 -10.48 23.57
CA ARG A 350 -11.58 -11.05 22.45
C ARG A 350 -13.08 -10.84 22.62
N ALA A 351 -13.59 -11.02 23.84
CA ALA A 351 -15.00 -10.81 24.15
C ALA A 351 -15.42 -9.33 24.03
N GLU A 352 -14.58 -8.42 24.53
CA GLU A 352 -14.80 -6.97 24.40
C GLU A 352 -14.81 -6.54 22.94
N LEU A 353 -13.84 -6.98 22.16
CA LEU A 353 -13.76 -6.65 20.73
C LEU A 353 -14.91 -7.24 19.91
N ALA A 354 -15.36 -8.43 20.25
CA ALA A 354 -16.55 -9.01 19.62
C ALA A 354 -17.80 -8.17 19.90
N ALA A 355 -17.96 -7.69 21.12
CA ALA A 355 -19.09 -6.81 21.49
C ALA A 355 -19.00 -5.45 20.73
N GLU A 356 -17.82 -4.84 20.64
CA GLU A 356 -17.61 -3.61 19.84
C GLU A 356 -17.98 -3.81 18.35
N VAL A 357 -17.61 -4.94 17.78
CA VAL A 357 -17.94 -5.30 16.39
C VAL A 357 -19.45 -5.51 16.22
N ASP A 358 -20.08 -6.25 17.13
CA ASP A 358 -21.51 -6.50 17.08
C ASP A 358 -22.32 -5.21 17.24
N GLU A 359 -21.88 -4.29 18.10
CA GLU A 359 -22.49 -2.97 18.26
C GLU A 359 -22.38 -2.15 16.97
N ALA A 360 -21.19 -2.04 16.39
CA ALA A 360 -20.97 -1.28 15.15
C ALA A 360 -21.81 -1.81 13.98
N VAL A 361 -21.91 -3.14 13.85
CA VAL A 361 -22.74 -3.79 12.83
C VAL A 361 -24.23 -3.57 13.11
N SER A 362 -24.66 -3.70 14.37
CA SER A 362 -26.06 -3.49 14.76
C SER A 362 -26.53 -2.07 14.48
N ILE A 363 -25.70 -1.06 14.79
CA ILE A 363 -25.98 0.34 14.44
C ILE A 363 -26.22 0.48 12.94
N ALA A 364 -25.29 -0.02 12.12
CA ALA A 364 -25.39 0.10 10.68
C ALA A 364 -26.57 -0.67 10.07
N GLN A 365 -26.98 -1.80 10.67
CA GLN A 365 -28.13 -2.58 10.23
C GLN A 365 -29.49 -1.92 10.54
N GLN A 366 -29.53 -1.04 11.54
CA GLN A 366 -30.75 -0.31 11.92
C GLN A 366 -30.92 1.00 11.14
N GLU A 367 -29.92 1.42 10.40
CA GLU A 367 -29.95 2.65 9.61
C GLU A 367 -30.54 2.41 8.21
N ASP A 368 -31.21 3.44 7.69
CA ASP A 368 -31.84 3.37 6.37
C ASP A 368 -30.82 3.37 5.23
N ALA A 369 -31.13 2.61 4.19
CA ALA A 369 -30.50 2.75 2.89
C ALA A 369 -30.96 4.04 2.17
N PRO A 370 -30.17 4.62 1.24
CA PRO A 370 -30.58 5.78 0.46
C PRO A 370 -31.77 5.44 -0.45
N VAL A 371 -32.69 6.40 -0.60
CA VAL A 371 -33.78 6.33 -1.57
C VAL A 371 -33.34 7.04 -2.85
N GLY A 372 -33.17 6.31 -3.93
CA GLY A 372 -32.56 6.82 -5.15
C GLY A 372 -33.24 8.06 -5.77
N SER A 373 -34.56 8.19 -5.57
CA SER A 373 -35.33 9.37 -6.05
C SER A 373 -35.16 10.62 -5.17
N GLU A 374 -34.67 10.45 -3.94
CA GLU A 374 -34.50 11.54 -2.96
C GLU A 374 -33.05 12.01 -2.86
N GLU A 375 -32.11 11.27 -3.47
CA GLU A 375 -30.70 11.59 -3.42
C GLU A 375 -30.31 12.65 -4.43
N ASP A 376 -29.50 13.60 -3.99
CA ASP A 376 -28.85 14.56 -4.89
C ASP A 376 -27.66 13.91 -5.59
N TRP A 377 -27.62 13.42 -6.63
CA TRP A 377 -26.51 12.71 -7.29
C TRP A 377 -25.25 13.56 -7.53
N CYS A 378 -25.07 14.65 -6.79
CA CYS A 378 -23.84 15.45 -6.80
C CYS A 378 -22.69 14.70 -6.12
N ALA A 379 -21.48 14.83 -6.65
CA ALA A 379 -20.29 14.33 -5.99
C ALA A 379 -20.08 15.07 -4.65
N LEU A 380 -19.73 14.31 -3.58
CA LEU A 380 -19.50 14.91 -2.24
C LEU A 380 -18.43 15.99 -2.27
N SER A 381 -17.37 15.81 -3.07
CA SER A 381 -16.31 16.80 -3.26
C SER A 381 -16.80 18.13 -3.84
N VAL A 382 -17.87 18.13 -4.63
CA VAL A 382 -18.43 19.34 -5.21
C VAL A 382 -19.16 20.17 -4.14
N ARG A 383 -19.86 19.54 -3.20
CA ARG A 383 -20.49 20.25 -2.07
C ARG A 383 -19.46 20.92 -1.17
N GLU A 384 -18.41 20.22 -0.78
CA GLU A 384 -17.34 20.78 0.04
C GLU A 384 -16.60 21.94 -0.64
N LEU A 385 -16.49 21.90 -1.97
CA LEU A 385 -15.87 22.98 -2.75
C LEU A 385 -16.78 24.19 -2.92
N VAL A 386 -18.10 24.01 -2.98
CA VAL A 386 -19.07 25.11 -3.10
C VAL A 386 -19.18 25.90 -1.79
N ASP A 387 -19.01 25.22 -0.66
CA ASP A 387 -19.09 25.82 0.68
C ASP A 387 -17.75 26.42 1.15
N GLN A 388 -16.64 26.18 0.45
CA GLN A 388 -15.36 26.81 0.74
C GLN A 388 -15.24 28.14 -0.03
N PRO A 389 -14.81 29.23 0.65
CA PRO A 389 -14.51 30.47 -0.06
C PRO A 389 -13.39 30.18 -1.07
N VAL A 390 -13.69 30.45 -2.34
CA VAL A 390 -12.69 30.34 -3.41
C VAL A 390 -11.47 31.14 -2.98
N LEU A 391 -10.36 30.43 -2.79
CA LEU A 391 -9.07 31.08 -2.53
C LEU A 391 -8.80 32.01 -3.72
N LYS A 392 -8.89 33.32 -3.46
CA LYS A 392 -8.54 34.39 -4.39
C LYS A 392 -7.04 34.48 -4.57
#